data_f48ef2f14d9361a487cc92fb79ec4b91
#
_entry.id   f48ef2f14d9361a487cc92fb79ec4b91
#
_cell.length_a   1.000
_cell.length_b   1.000
_cell.length_c   1.000
_cell.angle_alpha   90.00
_cell.angle_beta   90.00
_cell.angle_gamma   90.00
#
_symmetry.space_group_name_H-M   'P 1'
#
loop_
_entity.id
_entity.type
_entity.pdbx_description
1 polymer ?
#
loop_
_entity_poly.entity_id
_entity_poly.type
_entity_poly.pdbx_seq_one_letter_code
_entity_poly.pdbx_strand_id
1 'polypeptide(L)'
;AIMSDGYVKHTVNDGIATVTFHHPKSNSLPGHILRGMADAITTCGNDPSVRVIVLRSEGDKAFCAGASFDELVAIEDGTRGLEFFSGFAHVINAIRTVPVFVIGRIHSHCVGGGVGIACAVDIAYATTNATIRLSELAVGIGPFVVGPAVERKVGTGHFGLLSATPATK
;
A
#
# COMPACT_ATOMS: atom_id res chain seq x y z
N ALA A 1 -13.96 -20.17 -14.70
CA ALA A 1 -12.63 -19.84 -14.20
C ALA A 1 -12.81 -19.18 -12.84
N ILE A 2 -12.34 -19.80 -11.78
CA ILE A 2 -12.28 -19.20 -10.45
C ILE A 2 -11.23 -18.09 -10.61
N MET A 3 -11.67 -16.83 -10.61
CA MET A 3 -10.74 -15.69 -10.52
C MET A 3 -9.98 -15.84 -9.20
N SER A 4 -8.66 -15.87 -9.25
CA SER A 4 -7.87 -15.93 -8.02
C SER A 4 -8.15 -14.69 -7.19
N ASP A 5 -8.35 -14.87 -5.90
CA ASP A 5 -8.68 -13.79 -4.95
C ASP A 5 -7.45 -12.94 -4.57
N GLY A 6 -6.41 -13.02 -5.42
CA GLY A 6 -5.12 -12.40 -5.16
C GLY A 6 -4.25 -13.22 -4.21
N TYR A 7 -3.07 -12.70 -3.89
CA TYR A 7 -2.13 -13.36 -2.98
C TYR A 7 -1.10 -12.39 -2.40
N VAL A 8 -0.50 -12.81 -1.29
CA VAL A 8 0.75 -12.29 -0.75
C VAL A 8 1.71 -13.44 -0.60
N LYS A 9 2.93 -13.27 -1.04
CA LYS A 9 4.02 -14.24 -0.87
C LYS A 9 5.30 -13.52 -0.45
N HIS A 10 6.18 -14.21 0.23
CA HIS A 10 7.52 -13.69 0.51
C HIS A 10 8.57 -14.78 0.33
N THR A 11 9.77 -14.35 0.02
CA THR A 11 10.97 -15.18 -0.09
C THR A 11 12.12 -14.47 0.60
N VAL A 12 13.05 -15.23 1.18
CA VAL A 12 14.29 -14.69 1.75
C VAL A 12 15.46 -15.31 1.02
N ASN A 13 16.35 -14.46 0.53
CA ASN A 13 17.59 -14.88 -0.14
C ASN A 13 18.71 -13.90 0.21
N ASP A 14 19.84 -14.40 0.71
CA ASP A 14 21.02 -13.60 1.10
C ASP A 14 20.71 -12.38 1.99
N GLY A 15 19.76 -12.52 2.92
CA GLY A 15 19.35 -11.46 3.82
C GLY A 15 18.39 -10.44 3.20
N ILE A 16 17.93 -10.65 1.98
CA ILE A 16 16.91 -9.85 1.32
C ILE A 16 15.58 -10.59 1.36
N ALA A 17 14.62 -10.04 2.07
CA ALA A 17 13.24 -10.52 2.01
C ALA A 17 12.51 -9.78 0.89
N THR A 18 11.88 -10.51 -0.02
CA THR A 18 11.01 -9.93 -1.04
C THR A 18 9.56 -10.27 -0.71
N VAL A 19 8.77 -9.26 -0.37
CA VAL A 19 7.34 -9.36 -0.14
C VAL A 19 6.62 -8.92 -1.41
N THR A 20 5.84 -9.82 -1.99
CA THR A 20 5.13 -9.59 -3.24
C THR A 20 3.64 -9.75 -3.02
N PHE A 21 2.85 -8.78 -3.46
CA PHE A 21 1.39 -8.86 -3.44
C PHE A 21 0.81 -8.74 -4.86
N HIS A 22 -0.36 -9.30 -5.03
CA HIS A 22 -1.11 -9.22 -6.28
C HIS A 22 -2.60 -9.34 -6.04
N HIS A 23 -3.37 -8.57 -6.80
CA HIS A 23 -4.81 -8.74 -6.93
C HIS A 23 -5.26 -8.47 -8.37
N PRO A 24 -6.13 -9.30 -8.97
CA PRO A 24 -6.49 -9.20 -10.40
C PRO A 24 -7.18 -7.90 -10.79
N LYS A 25 -7.82 -7.19 -9.83
CA LYS A 25 -8.42 -5.86 -10.05
C LYS A 25 -7.37 -4.74 -9.97
N SER A 26 -6.28 -4.84 -10.75
CA SER A 26 -5.20 -3.82 -10.80
C SER A 26 -4.58 -3.53 -9.44
N ASN A 27 -4.46 -4.54 -8.59
CA ASN A 27 -4.01 -4.37 -7.21
C ASN A 27 -4.86 -3.36 -6.39
N SER A 28 -6.16 -3.36 -6.62
CA SER A 28 -7.15 -2.82 -5.69
C SER A 28 -7.30 -3.85 -4.56
N LEU A 29 -6.91 -3.49 -3.34
CA LEU A 29 -6.60 -4.46 -2.29
C LEU A 29 -7.77 -4.67 -1.32
N PRO A 30 -8.31 -5.89 -1.24
CA PRO A 30 -9.25 -6.26 -0.19
C PRO A 30 -8.55 -6.48 1.15
N GLY A 31 -9.31 -6.46 2.24
CA GLY A 31 -8.82 -6.54 3.61
C GLY A 31 -7.93 -7.75 3.89
N HIS A 32 -8.23 -8.92 3.32
CA HIS A 32 -7.42 -10.13 3.53
C HIS A 32 -6.03 -10.02 2.89
N ILE A 33 -5.88 -9.34 1.75
CA ILE A 33 -4.57 -9.07 1.14
C ILE A 33 -3.79 -8.06 1.99
N LEU A 34 -4.44 -7.01 2.48
CA LEU A 34 -3.79 -6.03 3.37
C LEU A 34 -3.30 -6.67 4.67
N ARG A 35 -4.10 -7.55 5.28
CA ARG A 35 -3.67 -8.33 6.46
C ARG A 35 -2.47 -9.22 6.13
N GLY A 36 -2.54 -9.96 5.02
CA GLY A 36 -1.43 -10.79 4.57
C GLY A 36 -0.14 -10.00 4.33
N MET A 37 -0.24 -8.78 3.80
CA MET A 37 0.92 -7.89 3.61
C MET A 37 1.52 -7.46 4.96
N ALA A 38 0.69 -7.01 5.89
CA ALA A 38 1.15 -6.59 7.22
C ALA A 38 1.84 -7.76 7.95
N ASP A 39 1.25 -8.96 7.90
CA ASP A 39 1.80 -10.17 8.50
C ASP A 39 3.13 -10.57 7.86
N ALA A 40 3.22 -10.56 6.53
CA ALA A 40 4.45 -10.91 5.80
C ALA A 40 5.58 -9.93 6.11
N ILE A 41 5.30 -8.62 6.13
CA ILE A 41 6.28 -7.57 6.47
C ILE A 41 6.78 -7.77 7.91
N THR A 42 5.86 -7.98 8.86
CA THR A 42 6.21 -8.21 10.27
C THR A 42 7.02 -9.49 10.45
N THR A 43 6.63 -10.58 9.80
CA THR A 43 7.35 -11.85 9.83
C THR A 43 8.77 -11.70 9.29
N CYS A 44 8.92 -11.08 8.13
CA CYS A 44 10.24 -10.83 7.53
C CYS A 44 11.08 -9.88 8.39
N GLY A 45 10.49 -8.84 8.99
CA GLY A 45 11.20 -7.89 9.83
C GLY A 45 11.71 -8.49 11.14
N ASN A 46 11.06 -9.53 11.64
CA ASN A 46 11.45 -10.26 12.85
C ASN A 46 12.39 -11.44 12.58
N ASP A 47 12.63 -11.79 11.34
CA ASP A 47 13.59 -12.82 10.96
C ASP A 47 15.02 -12.29 11.10
N PRO A 48 15.86 -12.85 11.99
CA PRO A 48 17.22 -12.35 12.24
C PRO A 48 18.16 -12.51 11.01
N SER A 49 17.80 -13.33 10.03
CA SER A 49 18.54 -13.46 8.79
C SER A 49 18.26 -12.34 7.79
N VAL A 50 17.16 -11.60 7.97
CA VAL A 50 16.73 -10.52 7.07
C VAL A 50 17.40 -9.20 7.46
N ARG A 51 18.00 -8.53 6.48
CA ARG A 51 18.64 -7.21 6.62
C ARG A 51 17.88 -6.10 5.94
N VAL A 52 17.06 -6.45 4.94
CA VAL A 52 16.26 -5.50 4.16
C VAL A 52 15.03 -6.21 3.60
N ILE A 53 13.91 -5.49 3.52
CA ILE A 53 12.68 -5.95 2.87
C ILE A 53 12.51 -5.17 1.57
N VAL A 54 12.26 -5.87 0.46
CA VAL A 54 11.80 -5.28 -0.80
C VAL A 54 10.30 -5.56 -0.94
N LEU A 55 9.51 -4.50 -0.95
CA LEU A 55 8.06 -4.58 -1.17
C LEU A 55 7.76 -4.29 -2.64
N ARG A 56 7.07 -5.21 -3.29
CA ARG A 56 6.67 -5.10 -4.69
C ARG A 56 5.29 -5.66 -4.93
N SER A 57 4.69 -5.30 -6.06
CA SER A 57 3.49 -5.98 -6.56
C SER A 57 3.75 -6.63 -7.92
N GLU A 58 2.87 -7.54 -8.32
CA GLU A 58 2.82 -8.13 -9.66
C GLU A 58 1.65 -7.54 -10.46
N GLY A 59 1.66 -7.82 -11.78
CA GLY A 59 0.74 -7.21 -12.74
C GLY A 59 1.36 -5.98 -13.40
N ASP A 60 0.73 -5.53 -14.47
CA ASP A 60 1.24 -4.48 -15.37
C ASP A 60 0.49 -3.15 -15.28
N LYS A 61 -0.68 -3.12 -14.65
CA LYS A 61 -1.56 -1.94 -14.66
C LYS A 61 -1.25 -0.95 -13.55
N ALA A 62 -1.10 -1.42 -12.32
CA ALA A 62 -0.84 -0.57 -11.18
C ALA A 62 0.08 -1.26 -10.17
N PHE A 63 0.88 -0.47 -9.46
CA PHE A 63 1.52 -0.94 -8.24
C PHE A 63 0.46 -1.23 -7.18
N CYS A 64 -0.43 -0.27 -6.91
CA CYS A 64 -1.59 -0.46 -6.05
C CYS A 64 -2.66 0.58 -6.41
N ALA A 65 -3.83 0.13 -6.79
CA ALA A 65 -4.97 0.97 -7.14
C ALA A 65 -5.83 1.39 -5.92
N GLY A 66 -5.34 1.17 -4.70
CA GLY A 66 -6.02 1.55 -3.47
C GLY A 66 -6.87 0.43 -2.88
N ALA A 67 -7.85 0.80 -2.08
CA ALA A 67 -8.75 -0.13 -1.41
C ALA A 67 -9.74 -0.80 -2.37
N SER A 68 -10.26 -1.96 -1.97
CA SER A 68 -11.34 -2.63 -2.69
C SER A 68 -12.60 -1.75 -2.70
N PHE A 69 -13.03 -1.35 -3.89
CA PHE A 69 -14.26 -0.59 -4.04
C PHE A 69 -15.50 -1.42 -3.67
N ASP A 70 -15.47 -2.73 -3.92
CA ASP A 70 -16.55 -3.63 -3.53
C ASP A 70 -16.71 -3.67 -2.01
N GLU A 71 -15.61 -3.71 -1.25
CA GLU A 71 -15.65 -3.64 0.21
C GLU A 71 -16.10 -2.26 0.72
N LEU A 72 -15.68 -1.18 0.05
CA LEU A 72 -16.09 0.18 0.40
C LEU A 72 -17.60 0.36 0.32
N VAL A 73 -18.23 -0.08 -0.76
CA VAL A 73 -19.68 0.04 -0.95
C VAL A 73 -20.47 -0.93 -0.07
N ALA A 74 -19.85 -1.96 0.46
CA ALA A 74 -20.43 -2.93 1.37
C ALA A 74 -20.38 -2.52 2.85
N ILE A 75 -19.83 -1.35 3.17
CA ILE A 75 -19.80 -0.83 4.55
C ILE A 75 -21.23 -0.45 4.96
N GLU A 76 -21.76 -1.16 5.97
CA GLU A 76 -23.11 -0.94 6.48
C GLU A 76 -23.13 -0.29 7.87
N ASP A 77 -22.01 -0.36 8.61
CA ASP A 77 -21.91 0.15 9.97
C ASP A 77 -20.49 0.65 10.31
N GLY A 78 -20.35 1.28 11.47
CA GLY A 78 -19.07 1.84 11.93
C GLY A 78 -18.00 0.79 12.21
N THR A 79 -18.38 -0.43 12.59
CA THR A 79 -17.42 -1.52 12.86
C THR A 79 -16.78 -1.99 11.58
N ARG A 80 -17.58 -2.23 10.53
CA ARG A 80 -17.07 -2.56 9.18
C ARG A 80 -16.26 -1.42 8.57
N GLY A 81 -16.71 -0.17 8.80
CA GLY A 81 -15.97 1.00 8.38
C GLY A 81 -14.60 1.08 9.04
N LEU A 82 -14.51 0.85 10.34
CA LEU A 82 -13.25 0.82 11.07
C LEU A 82 -12.32 -0.30 10.55
N GLU A 83 -12.84 -1.50 10.36
CA GLU A 83 -12.08 -2.63 9.80
C GLU A 83 -11.52 -2.30 8.42
N PHE A 84 -12.36 -1.77 7.53
CA PHE A 84 -11.97 -1.39 6.17
C PHE A 84 -10.84 -0.34 6.16
N PHE A 85 -11.01 0.77 6.88
CA PHE A 85 -10.00 1.83 6.92
C PHE A 85 -8.74 1.45 7.69
N SER A 86 -8.82 0.51 8.63
CA SER A 86 -7.65 0.00 9.36
C SER A 86 -6.72 -0.85 8.50
N GLY A 87 -7.18 -1.41 7.40
CA GLY A 87 -6.39 -2.30 6.55
C GLY A 87 -5.09 -1.66 6.05
N PHE A 88 -5.17 -0.47 5.45
CA PHE A 88 -3.98 0.27 5.03
C PHE A 88 -3.16 0.79 6.20
N ALA A 89 -3.79 1.20 7.30
CA ALA A 89 -3.08 1.61 8.50
C ALA A 89 -2.20 0.49 9.06
N HIS A 90 -2.67 -0.75 9.07
CA HIS A 90 -1.88 -1.90 9.52
C HIS A 90 -0.65 -2.15 8.64
N VAL A 91 -0.79 -2.05 7.31
CA VAL A 91 0.35 -2.18 6.38
C VAL A 91 1.36 -1.06 6.60
N ILE A 92 0.90 0.20 6.67
CA ILE A 92 1.74 1.37 6.92
C ILE A 92 2.48 1.21 8.25
N ASN A 93 1.80 0.81 9.31
CA ASN A 93 2.40 0.60 10.62
C ASN A 93 3.42 -0.54 10.59
N ALA A 94 3.13 -1.67 9.94
CA ALA A 94 4.09 -2.76 9.78
C ALA A 94 5.38 -2.27 9.10
N ILE A 95 5.26 -1.55 7.98
CA ILE A 95 6.41 -0.95 7.28
C ILE A 95 7.21 -0.03 8.21
N ARG A 96 6.53 0.80 9.01
CA ARG A 96 7.17 1.82 9.85
C ARG A 96 7.77 1.29 11.15
N THR A 97 7.40 0.11 11.60
CA THR A 97 7.82 -0.43 12.90
C THR A 97 8.85 -1.56 12.81
N VAL A 98 8.97 -2.23 11.67
CA VAL A 98 9.99 -3.28 11.52
C VAL A 98 11.42 -2.70 11.64
N PRO A 99 12.35 -3.43 12.29
CA PRO A 99 13.69 -2.93 12.59
C PRO A 99 14.68 -3.05 11.41
N VAL A 100 14.18 -3.17 10.19
CA VAL A 100 14.97 -3.25 8.95
C VAL A 100 14.44 -2.25 7.93
N PHE A 101 15.27 -1.81 7.00
CA PHE A 101 14.81 -0.94 5.91
C PHE A 101 13.80 -1.66 5.01
N VAL A 102 12.75 -0.93 4.63
CA VAL A 102 11.78 -1.38 3.63
C VAL A 102 11.95 -0.53 2.37
N ILE A 103 12.28 -1.20 1.27
CA ILE A 103 12.45 -0.58 -0.05
C ILE A 103 11.21 -0.89 -0.89
N GLY A 104 10.56 0.14 -1.40
CA GLY A 104 9.44 0.00 -2.34
C GLY A 104 9.90 -0.04 -3.79
N ARG A 105 9.54 -1.09 -4.53
CA ARG A 105 9.72 -1.18 -5.97
C ARG A 105 8.41 -0.82 -6.67
N ILE A 106 8.30 0.43 -7.09
CA ILE A 106 7.07 1.03 -7.65
C ILE A 106 7.16 0.99 -9.17
N HIS A 107 6.57 -0.01 -9.80
CA HIS A 107 6.69 -0.21 -11.25
C HIS A 107 5.59 0.49 -12.06
N SER A 108 4.56 1.05 -11.42
CA SER A 108 3.41 1.65 -12.11
C SER A 108 2.62 2.54 -11.13
N HIS A 109 1.38 2.84 -11.46
CA HIS A 109 0.51 3.78 -10.75
C HIS A 109 0.24 3.42 -9.30
N CYS A 110 0.18 4.44 -8.43
CA CYS A 110 -0.27 4.37 -7.04
C CYS A 110 -1.50 5.27 -6.87
N VAL A 111 -2.59 4.71 -6.35
CA VAL A 111 -3.84 5.45 -6.13
C VAL A 111 -4.29 5.27 -4.69
N GLY A 112 -4.76 6.34 -4.04
CA GLY A 112 -5.33 6.30 -2.69
C GLY A 112 -4.41 5.62 -1.67
N GLY A 113 -4.86 4.52 -1.07
CA GLY A 113 -4.06 3.71 -0.16
C GLY A 113 -2.72 3.25 -0.72
N GLY A 114 -2.62 3.06 -2.04
CA GLY A 114 -1.37 2.73 -2.72
C GLY A 114 -0.31 3.83 -2.61
N VAL A 115 -0.71 5.09 -2.60
CA VAL A 115 0.20 6.22 -2.31
C VAL A 115 0.70 6.14 -0.88
N GLY A 116 -0.18 5.81 0.07
CA GLY A 116 0.19 5.61 1.47
C GLY A 116 1.27 4.54 1.65
N ILE A 117 1.12 3.39 0.99
CA ILE A 117 2.13 2.31 1.02
C ILE A 117 3.45 2.79 0.39
N ALA A 118 3.40 3.40 -0.79
CA ALA A 118 4.59 3.91 -1.49
C ALA A 118 5.33 4.99 -0.67
N CYS A 119 4.61 5.79 0.11
CA CYS A 119 5.19 6.80 0.99
C CYS A 119 5.64 6.26 2.35
N ALA A 120 5.07 5.14 2.82
CA ALA A 120 5.44 4.55 4.11
C ALA A 120 6.83 3.89 4.09
N VAL A 121 7.28 3.37 2.95
CA VAL A 121 8.59 2.73 2.81
C VAL A 121 9.73 3.73 3.09
N ASP A 122 10.89 3.22 3.48
CA ASP A 122 12.04 4.08 3.76
C ASP A 122 12.59 4.69 2.47
N ILE A 123 12.76 3.87 1.43
CA ILE A 123 13.23 4.29 0.11
C ILE A 123 12.28 3.74 -0.95
N ALA A 124 11.78 4.59 -1.82
CA ALA A 124 10.96 4.21 -2.96
C ALA A 124 11.74 4.38 -4.27
N TYR A 125 11.86 3.32 -5.04
CA TYR A 125 12.34 3.37 -6.42
C TYR A 125 11.14 3.24 -7.35
N ALA A 126 10.91 4.26 -8.15
CA ALA A 126 9.80 4.31 -9.08
C ALA A 126 10.28 4.34 -10.54
N THR A 127 9.54 3.70 -11.41
CA THR A 127 9.76 3.81 -12.86
C THR A 127 9.34 5.20 -13.34
N THR A 128 9.86 5.65 -14.47
CA THR A 128 9.57 6.98 -15.03
C THR A 128 8.12 7.19 -15.42
N ASN A 129 7.37 6.10 -15.64
CA ASN A 129 5.94 6.13 -15.94
C ASN A 129 5.05 5.91 -14.70
N ALA A 130 5.64 5.77 -13.52
CA ALA A 130 4.86 5.69 -12.29
C ALA A 130 4.18 7.03 -12.00
N THR A 131 2.94 6.98 -11.54
CA THR A 131 2.18 8.17 -11.13
C THR A 131 1.58 7.97 -9.76
N ILE A 132 1.29 9.05 -9.08
CA ILE A 132 0.60 9.06 -7.78
C ILE A 132 -0.69 9.87 -7.88
N ARG A 133 -1.73 9.39 -7.20
CA ARG A 133 -3.03 10.07 -7.10
C ARG A 133 -3.67 9.81 -5.74
N LEU A 134 -3.90 10.87 -4.98
CA LEU A 134 -4.79 10.81 -3.82
C LEU A 134 -6.24 11.00 -4.30
N SER A 135 -7.01 9.92 -4.33
CA SER A 135 -8.36 9.89 -4.91
C SER A 135 -9.47 10.04 -3.88
N GLU A 136 -9.14 10.18 -2.61
CA GLU A 136 -10.07 10.12 -1.49
C GLU A 136 -11.15 11.20 -1.58
N LEU A 137 -10.78 12.45 -1.88
CA LEU A 137 -11.75 13.53 -2.01
C LEU A 137 -12.71 13.34 -3.20
N ALA A 138 -12.26 12.64 -4.26
CA ALA A 138 -13.12 12.35 -5.41
C ALA A 138 -14.28 11.40 -5.07
N VAL A 139 -14.16 10.63 -4.00
CA VAL A 139 -15.20 9.72 -3.49
C VAL A 139 -15.82 10.19 -2.16
N GLY A 140 -15.57 11.44 -1.80
CA GLY A 140 -16.18 12.08 -0.63
C GLY A 140 -15.57 11.75 0.72
N ILE A 141 -14.34 11.22 0.75
CA ILE A 141 -13.58 10.95 1.98
C ILE A 141 -12.27 11.73 1.98
N GLY A 142 -11.71 11.98 3.17
CA GLY A 142 -10.39 12.60 3.29
C GLY A 142 -9.28 11.55 3.32
N PRO A 143 -8.03 11.92 2.95
CA PRO A 143 -6.88 11.02 2.99
C PRO A 143 -6.34 10.85 4.44
N PHE A 144 -7.20 10.61 5.42
CA PHE A 144 -6.85 10.60 6.84
C PHE A 144 -5.95 9.44 7.23
N VAL A 145 -6.15 8.26 6.64
CA VAL A 145 -5.36 7.07 6.94
C VAL A 145 -3.95 7.18 6.36
N VAL A 146 -3.84 7.58 5.10
CA VAL A 146 -2.56 7.66 4.38
C VAL A 146 -1.82 8.98 4.61
N GLY A 147 -2.55 10.02 4.99
CA GLY A 147 -2.05 11.38 5.12
C GLY A 147 -0.74 11.52 5.89
N PRO A 148 -0.62 10.98 7.11
CA PRO A 148 0.61 11.10 7.89
C PRO A 148 1.85 10.50 7.17
N ALA A 149 1.70 9.37 6.49
CA ALA A 149 2.79 8.74 5.74
C ALA A 149 3.16 9.55 4.48
N VAL A 150 2.15 10.06 3.78
CA VAL A 150 2.35 10.88 2.57
C VAL A 150 3.01 12.21 2.94
N GLU A 151 2.46 12.93 3.91
CA GLU A 151 3.02 14.22 4.36
C GLU A 151 4.46 14.07 4.83
N ARG A 152 4.77 13.04 5.60
CA ARG A 152 6.14 12.75 6.04
C ARG A 152 7.12 12.58 4.86
N LYS A 153 6.67 11.95 3.78
CA LYS A 153 7.51 11.64 2.62
C LYS A 153 7.67 12.84 1.69
N VAL A 154 6.60 13.57 1.41
CA VAL A 154 6.59 14.62 0.37
C VAL A 154 6.57 16.03 0.93
N GLY A 155 6.36 16.20 2.23
CA GLY A 155 6.21 17.48 2.91
C GLY A 155 4.79 18.04 2.81
N THR A 156 4.46 18.95 3.74
CA THR A 156 3.11 19.52 3.91
C THR A 156 2.57 20.20 2.66
N GLY A 157 3.40 20.96 1.97
CA GLY A 157 2.98 21.69 0.76
C GLY A 157 2.56 20.76 -0.38
N HIS A 158 3.36 19.73 -0.68
CA HIS A 158 3.02 18.75 -1.70
C HIS A 158 1.86 17.86 -1.27
N PHE A 159 1.78 17.48 0.01
CA PHE A 159 0.64 16.73 0.53
C PHE A 159 -0.67 17.50 0.36
N GLY A 160 -0.69 18.81 0.68
CA GLY A 160 -1.85 19.67 0.47
C GLY A 160 -2.27 19.73 -0.99
N LEU A 161 -1.30 19.90 -1.89
CA LEU A 161 -1.56 19.92 -3.34
C LEU A 161 -2.13 18.58 -3.84
N LEU A 162 -1.53 17.46 -3.45
CA LEU A 162 -2.00 16.11 -3.83
C LEU A 162 -3.40 15.84 -3.31
N SER A 163 -3.70 16.26 -2.08
CA SER A 163 -5.02 16.06 -1.45
C SER A 163 -6.10 16.89 -2.14
N ALA A 164 -5.80 18.14 -2.50
CA ALA A 164 -6.77 19.06 -3.11
C ALA A 164 -6.96 18.83 -4.62
N THR A 165 -6.02 18.16 -5.30
CA THR A 165 -6.06 17.89 -6.74
C THR A 165 -6.09 16.40 -7.03
N PRO A 166 -7.27 15.75 -7.07
CA PRO A 166 -7.39 14.31 -7.27
C PRO A 166 -7.01 13.84 -8.69
N ALA A 167 -6.52 14.73 -9.54
CA ALA A 167 -5.96 14.38 -10.84
C ALA A 167 -4.61 13.67 -10.70
N THR A 168 -4.28 12.80 -11.66
CA THR A 168 -2.99 12.09 -11.71
C THR A 168 -1.83 13.07 -11.88
N LYS A 169 -0.78 12.88 -11.11
CA LYS A 169 0.49 13.62 -11.17
C LYS A 169 1.63 12.69 -11.58
#